data_664928514daa30fcb9f3b9f2eabca693
#
_entry.id   664928514daa30fcb9f3b9f2eabca693
#
_cell.length_a   1.000
_cell.length_b   1.000
_cell.length_c   1.000
_cell.angle_alpha   90.00
_cell.angle_beta   90.00
_cell.angle_gamma   90.00
#
_symmetry.space_group_name_H-M   'P 1'
#
loop_
_entity.id
_entity.type
_entity.pdbx_description
1 polymer ?
#
loop_
_entity_poly.entity_id
_entity_poly.type
_entity_poly.pdbx_seq_one_letter_code
_entity_poly.pdbx_strand_id
1 'polypeptide(L)'
;AIVQGIFFGEKRKQILIVLPKTQILSPLFCFSKKRLFEEIAECAAFITKKTSKEIIVALNEREKLGTTVFFQGVAIPHAVIQSSTPTFAVLSILDKPITFNSIDADEQLVDIAFSLFISPKDDVEKVESLLKSLTIVLSNVDLLNALRLSKNEKHKVETILNQIDLLLDHV
;
A
#
# COMPACT_ATOMS: atom_id res chain seq x y z
N ALA A 1 28.77 4.24 -19.70
CA ALA A 1 28.43 3.18 -18.73
C ALA A 1 28.35 3.75 -17.30
N ILE A 2 29.36 4.49 -16.87
CA ILE A 2 29.40 5.11 -15.54
C ILE A 2 28.28 6.15 -15.39
N VAL A 3 28.08 6.97 -16.42
CA VAL A 3 27.03 7.99 -16.43
C VAL A 3 25.65 7.35 -16.35
N GLN A 4 25.44 6.24 -17.04
CA GLN A 4 24.18 5.51 -16.97
C GLN A 4 23.93 4.94 -15.59
N GLY A 5 24.97 4.41 -14.95
CA GLY A 5 24.85 3.87 -13.59
C GLY A 5 24.44 4.94 -12.59
N ILE A 6 25.03 6.12 -12.67
CA ILE A 6 24.68 7.26 -11.80
C ILE A 6 23.23 7.70 -12.05
N PHE A 7 22.87 7.82 -13.32
CA PHE A 7 21.52 8.22 -13.71
C PHE A 7 20.44 7.27 -13.18
N PHE A 8 20.64 5.98 -13.34
CA PHE A 8 19.71 4.98 -12.84
C PHE A 8 19.63 4.98 -11.32
N GLY A 9 20.75 5.21 -10.65
CA GLY A 9 20.77 5.30 -9.19
C GLY A 9 19.93 6.46 -8.67
N GLU A 10 19.99 7.62 -9.29
CA GLU A 10 19.18 8.77 -8.90
C GLU A 10 17.70 8.55 -9.17
N LYS A 11 17.37 7.98 -10.32
CA LYS A 11 15.99 7.66 -10.67
C LYS A 11 15.36 6.69 -9.66
N ARG A 12 16.10 5.65 -9.28
CA ARG A 12 15.66 4.70 -8.27
C ARG A 12 15.42 5.35 -6.92
N LYS A 13 16.29 6.27 -6.50
CA LYS A 13 16.13 6.98 -5.23
C LYS A 13 14.83 7.75 -5.18
N GLN A 14 14.39 8.33 -6.29
CA GLN A 14 13.15 9.09 -6.34
C GLN A 14 11.93 8.20 -6.12
N ILE A 15 11.96 6.97 -6.61
CA ILE A 15 10.86 6.03 -6.47
C ILE A 15 10.92 5.29 -5.15
N LEU A 16 12.13 4.95 -4.71
CA LEU A 16 12.35 4.26 -3.44
C LEU A 16 12.00 5.09 -2.21
N ILE A 17 11.63 6.36 -2.35
CA ILE A 17 11.18 7.19 -1.25
C ILE A 17 9.99 6.56 -0.51
N VAL A 18 9.14 5.83 -1.21
CA VAL A 18 7.98 5.18 -0.62
C VAL A 18 8.28 3.76 -0.18
N LEU A 19 8.80 2.95 -1.07
CA LEU A 19 8.94 1.52 -0.87
C LEU A 19 9.96 1.07 0.18
N PRO A 20 11.13 1.70 0.35
CA PRO A 20 12.07 1.30 1.39
C PRO A 20 11.52 1.41 2.81
N LYS A 21 10.47 2.22 2.96
CA LYS A 21 9.80 2.41 4.24
C LYS A 21 8.50 1.61 4.35
N THR A 22 8.24 0.74 3.39
CA THR A 22 7.06 -0.12 3.43
C THR A 22 7.16 -1.09 4.59
N GLN A 23 6.16 -1.06 5.44
CA GLN A 23 6.00 -2.04 6.50
C GLN A 23 5.20 -3.22 5.98
N ILE A 24 5.52 -4.41 6.46
CA ILE A 24 4.88 -5.65 6.01
C ILE A 24 4.09 -6.25 7.15
N LEU A 25 2.79 -6.43 6.95
CA LEU A 25 1.90 -7.16 7.86
C LEU A 25 1.46 -8.42 7.12
N SER A 26 2.25 -9.49 7.26
CA SER A 26 2.00 -10.73 6.51
C SER A 26 2.54 -11.95 7.28
N PRO A 27 1.74 -12.99 7.46
CA PRO A 27 0.31 -13.03 7.18
C PRO A 27 -0.46 -12.24 8.25
N LEU A 28 -1.55 -11.59 7.85
CA LEU A 28 -2.40 -10.86 8.76
C LEU A 28 -3.69 -11.62 8.98
N PHE A 29 -4.03 -11.86 10.24
CA PHE A 29 -5.24 -12.60 10.62
C PHE A 29 -6.27 -11.60 11.14
N CYS A 30 -7.22 -11.22 10.27
CA CYS A 30 -8.34 -10.37 10.64
C CYS A 30 -9.55 -10.75 9.81
N PHE A 31 -10.74 -10.42 10.30
CA PHE A 31 -11.99 -10.88 9.70
C PHE A 31 -12.92 -9.76 9.24
N SER A 32 -12.45 -8.50 9.30
CA SER A 32 -13.27 -7.36 8.90
C SER A 32 -12.39 -6.22 8.41
N LYS A 33 -12.97 -5.37 7.57
CA LYS A 33 -12.33 -4.11 7.13
C LYS A 33 -11.99 -3.23 8.32
N LYS A 34 -12.89 -3.16 9.31
CA LYS A 34 -12.67 -2.38 10.53
C LYS A 34 -11.39 -2.84 11.24
N ARG A 35 -11.23 -4.15 11.44
CA ARG A 35 -10.04 -4.69 12.10
C ARG A 35 -8.79 -4.49 11.27
N LEU A 36 -8.88 -4.64 9.95
CA LEU A 36 -7.77 -4.37 9.05
C LEU A 36 -7.29 -2.93 9.22
N PHE A 37 -8.21 -1.97 9.22
CA PHE A 37 -7.85 -0.56 9.38
C PHE A 37 -7.24 -0.27 10.75
N GLU A 38 -7.71 -0.93 11.79
CA GLU A 38 -7.10 -0.82 13.13
C GLU A 38 -5.64 -1.30 13.12
N GLU A 39 -5.38 -2.44 12.51
CA GLU A 39 -4.01 -3.00 12.41
C GLU A 39 -3.09 -2.09 11.61
N ILE A 40 -3.55 -1.61 10.46
CA ILE A 40 -2.79 -0.70 9.61
C ILE A 40 -2.53 0.61 10.34
N ALA A 41 -3.54 1.13 11.02
CA ALA A 41 -3.45 2.40 11.74
C ALA A 41 -2.48 2.32 12.92
N GLU A 42 -2.44 1.21 13.64
CA GLU A 42 -1.47 1.01 14.72
C GLU A 42 -0.04 1.07 14.19
N CYS A 43 0.20 0.41 13.06
CA CYS A 43 1.49 0.43 12.39
C CYS A 43 1.87 1.86 11.98
N ALA A 44 0.96 2.56 11.32
CA ALA A 44 1.19 3.94 10.86
C ALA A 44 1.34 4.93 12.02
N ALA A 45 0.62 4.72 13.12
CA ALA A 45 0.72 5.56 14.31
C ALA A 45 2.13 5.52 14.90
N PHE A 46 2.72 4.35 14.94
CA PHE A 46 4.09 4.18 15.42
C PHE A 46 5.09 4.99 14.59
N ILE A 47 4.90 5.02 13.28
CA ILE A 47 5.78 5.73 12.34
C ILE A 47 5.56 7.23 12.37
N THR A 48 4.30 7.67 12.37
CA THR A 48 3.95 9.10 12.24
C THR A 48 3.91 9.85 13.56
N LYS A 49 3.91 9.15 14.69
CA LYS A 49 3.70 9.71 16.03
C LYS A 49 2.31 10.32 16.20
N LYS A 50 1.38 9.98 15.31
CA LYS A 50 -0.04 10.33 15.44
C LYS A 50 -0.77 9.19 16.13
N THR A 51 -1.98 9.45 16.62
CA THR A 51 -2.78 8.39 17.25
C THR A 51 -3.39 7.48 16.17
N SER A 52 -3.59 6.23 16.51
CA SER A 52 -4.27 5.30 15.61
C SER A 52 -5.68 5.77 15.27
N LYS A 53 -6.35 6.41 16.22
CA LYS A 53 -7.68 6.99 16.02
C LYS A 53 -7.70 8.04 14.90
N GLU A 54 -6.74 8.96 14.91
CA GLU A 54 -6.60 9.97 13.85
C GLU A 54 -6.43 9.32 12.48
N ILE A 55 -5.61 8.29 12.43
CA ILE A 55 -5.33 7.59 11.16
C ILE A 55 -6.56 6.81 10.68
N ILE A 56 -7.27 6.14 11.58
CA ILE A 56 -8.51 5.42 11.24
C ILE A 56 -9.55 6.40 10.68
N VAL A 57 -9.70 7.57 11.31
CA VAL A 57 -10.63 8.59 10.83
C VAL A 57 -10.26 9.02 9.41
N ALA A 58 -8.97 9.27 9.15
CA ALA A 58 -8.51 9.70 7.83
C ALA A 58 -8.76 8.61 6.77
N LEU A 59 -8.49 7.35 7.08
CA LEU A 59 -8.77 6.22 6.18
C LEU A 59 -10.26 6.10 5.88
N ASN A 60 -11.10 6.21 6.90
CA ASN A 60 -12.55 6.10 6.73
C ASN A 60 -13.13 7.26 5.95
N GLU A 61 -12.62 8.48 6.16
CA GLU A 61 -13.05 9.64 5.38
C GLU A 61 -12.75 9.45 3.89
N ARG A 62 -11.59 8.85 3.57
CA ARG A 62 -11.28 8.53 2.16
C ARG A 62 -12.22 7.46 1.60
N GLU A 63 -12.51 6.42 2.38
CA GLU A 63 -13.39 5.34 1.92
C GLU A 63 -14.84 5.81 1.69
N LYS A 64 -15.29 6.83 2.40
CA LYS A 64 -16.62 7.43 2.18
C LYS A 64 -16.74 8.06 0.81
N LEU A 65 -15.65 8.50 0.19
CA LEU A 65 -15.65 9.09 -1.13
C LEU A 65 -15.80 8.05 -2.25
N GLY A 66 -15.56 6.80 -1.94
CA GLY A 66 -15.63 5.70 -2.89
C GLY A 66 -14.64 4.60 -2.52
N THR A 67 -14.88 3.43 -3.04
CA THR A 67 -14.04 2.26 -2.75
C THR A 67 -12.60 2.46 -3.23
N THR A 68 -11.66 1.93 -2.44
CA THR A 68 -10.26 1.85 -2.85
C THR A 68 -9.90 0.47 -3.42
N VAL A 69 -10.85 -0.42 -3.54
CA VAL A 69 -10.69 -1.69 -4.27
C VAL A 69 -10.71 -1.37 -5.76
N PHE A 70 -9.63 -1.71 -6.46
CA PHE A 70 -9.49 -1.39 -7.89
C PHE A 70 -9.27 -2.63 -8.76
N PHE A 71 -8.95 -3.75 -8.13
CA PHE A 71 -8.72 -5.02 -8.81
C PHE A 71 -9.20 -6.15 -7.91
N GLN A 72 -9.45 -7.32 -8.49
CA GLN A 72 -9.96 -8.46 -7.74
C GLN A 72 -9.02 -8.84 -6.59
N GLY A 73 -9.49 -8.69 -5.37
CA GLY A 73 -8.76 -9.04 -4.16
C GLY A 73 -7.81 -7.97 -3.64
N VAL A 74 -7.69 -6.82 -4.33
CA VAL A 74 -6.66 -5.81 -4.01
C VAL A 74 -7.27 -4.44 -3.76
N ALA A 75 -6.83 -3.80 -2.69
CA ALA A 75 -7.21 -2.41 -2.37
C ALA A 75 -5.96 -1.56 -2.11
N ILE A 76 -6.06 -0.27 -2.38
CA ILE A 76 -5.07 0.72 -1.98
C ILE A 76 -5.74 1.75 -1.06
N PRO A 77 -5.99 1.41 0.21
CA PRO A 77 -6.44 2.40 1.17
C PRO A 77 -5.38 3.50 1.28
N HIS A 78 -5.80 4.76 1.34
CA HIS A 78 -4.83 5.83 1.45
C HIS A 78 -5.41 7.04 2.16
N ALA A 79 -4.52 7.82 2.74
CA ALA A 79 -4.91 9.04 3.44
C ALA A 79 -3.72 9.98 3.55
N VAL A 80 -4.00 11.29 3.57
CA VAL A 80 -3.00 12.29 3.90
C VAL A 80 -2.93 12.40 5.41
N ILE A 81 -1.74 12.25 5.97
CA ILE A 81 -1.52 12.32 7.42
C ILE A 81 -0.71 13.57 7.73
N GLN A 82 -1.24 14.40 8.61
CA GLN A 82 -0.59 15.65 9.03
C GLN A 82 0.56 15.33 9.98
N SER A 83 1.70 14.99 9.41
CA SER A 83 2.92 14.68 10.16
C SER A 83 4.14 15.12 9.36
N SER A 84 5.30 15.12 10.00
CA SER A 84 6.57 15.41 9.32
C SER A 84 7.17 14.19 8.62
N THR A 85 6.51 13.02 8.76
CA THR A 85 6.99 11.78 8.16
C THR A 85 6.81 11.82 6.65
N PRO A 86 7.83 11.44 5.87
CA PRO A 86 7.65 11.26 4.43
C PRO A 86 6.60 10.20 4.12
N THR A 87 6.03 10.29 2.94
CA THR A 87 5.07 9.29 2.45
C THR A 87 5.64 7.87 2.57
N PHE A 88 4.85 6.95 3.10
CA PHE A 88 5.24 5.56 3.29
C PHE A 88 4.04 4.64 3.05
N ALA A 89 4.31 3.34 3.00
CA ALA A 89 3.29 2.35 2.74
C ALA A 89 3.27 1.25 3.80
N VAL A 90 2.12 0.60 3.92
CA VAL A 90 1.94 -0.62 4.72
C VAL A 90 1.33 -1.67 3.80
N LEU A 91 2.07 -2.74 3.54
CA LEU A 91 1.56 -3.87 2.75
C LEU A 91 0.99 -4.91 3.71
N SER A 92 -0.30 -5.17 3.58
CA SER A 92 -0.99 -6.19 4.36
C SER A 92 -1.40 -7.34 3.44
N ILE A 93 -0.98 -8.55 3.78
CA ILE A 93 -1.39 -9.77 3.07
C ILE A 93 -2.16 -10.61 4.06
N LEU A 94 -3.45 -10.75 3.82
CA LEU A 94 -4.35 -11.43 4.74
C LEU A 94 -4.30 -12.94 4.54
N ASP A 95 -4.42 -13.67 5.63
CA ASP A 95 -4.49 -15.13 5.56
C ASP A 95 -5.73 -15.57 4.78
N LYS A 96 -6.86 -14.89 5.01
CA LYS A 96 -8.11 -15.13 4.29
C LYS A 96 -8.71 -13.82 3.81
N PRO A 97 -9.36 -13.81 2.64
CA PRO A 97 -10.03 -12.60 2.16
C PRO A 97 -11.12 -12.14 3.12
N ILE A 98 -11.29 -10.83 3.18
CA ILE A 98 -12.34 -10.18 3.98
C ILE A 98 -13.26 -9.38 3.05
N THR A 99 -14.50 -9.19 3.47
CA THR A 99 -15.44 -8.33 2.76
C THR A 99 -15.07 -6.88 3.00
N PHE A 100 -14.77 -6.16 1.92
CA PHE A 100 -14.36 -4.76 2.00
C PHE A 100 -15.55 -3.81 1.88
N ASN A 101 -16.42 -4.07 0.92
CA ASN A 101 -17.66 -3.33 0.74
C ASN A 101 -18.78 -4.30 0.45
N SER A 102 -19.94 -4.07 1.08
CA SER A 102 -21.14 -4.86 0.87
C SER A 102 -22.29 -3.97 0.41
N ILE A 103 -21.98 -3.01 -0.47
CA ILE A 103 -23.00 -2.15 -1.03
C ILE A 103 -23.59 -2.89 -2.22
N ASP A 104 -24.88 -3.06 -2.21
CA ASP A 104 -25.66 -3.74 -3.23
C ASP A 104 -25.35 -5.20 -3.38
N ALA A 105 -25.52 -6.14 -3.56
CA ALA A 105 -25.35 -7.57 -3.75
C ALA A 105 -23.91 -7.99 -4.10
N ASP A 106 -23.03 -7.04 -4.42
CA ASP A 106 -21.65 -7.37 -4.82
C ASP A 106 -20.68 -7.16 -3.68
N GLU A 107 -20.31 -8.25 -3.00
CA GLU A 107 -19.26 -8.22 -2.00
C GLU A 107 -17.91 -8.11 -2.68
N GLN A 108 -17.13 -7.10 -2.26
CA GLN A 108 -15.75 -6.97 -2.70
C GLN A 108 -14.84 -7.64 -1.67
N LEU A 109 -14.27 -8.77 -2.05
CA LEU A 109 -13.33 -9.49 -1.21
C LEU A 109 -11.91 -8.98 -1.43
N VAL A 110 -11.18 -8.77 -0.33
CA VAL A 110 -9.81 -8.27 -0.35
C VAL A 110 -8.92 -9.16 0.50
N ASP A 111 -7.78 -9.55 -0.04
CA ASP A 111 -6.74 -10.26 0.71
C ASP A 111 -5.38 -9.55 0.65
N ILE A 112 -5.25 -8.53 -0.20
CA ILE A 112 -4.05 -7.70 -0.28
C ILE A 112 -4.45 -6.24 -0.17
N ALA A 113 -3.90 -5.53 0.82
CA ALA A 113 -4.10 -4.10 0.98
C ALA A 113 -2.74 -3.40 0.99
N PHE A 114 -2.50 -2.58 -0.02
CA PHE A 114 -1.31 -1.74 -0.11
C PHE A 114 -1.69 -0.34 0.34
N SER A 115 -1.54 -0.07 1.63
CA SER A 115 -2.01 1.18 2.22
C SER A 115 -0.94 2.26 2.10
N LEU A 116 -1.34 3.45 1.64
CA LEU A 116 -0.44 4.56 1.38
C LEU A 116 -0.77 5.71 2.34
N PHE A 117 0.24 6.15 3.08
CA PHE A 117 0.13 7.28 4.02
C PHE A 117 0.93 8.44 3.48
N ILE A 118 0.21 9.46 3.06
CA ILE A 118 0.74 10.53 2.20
C ILE A 118 1.13 11.73 3.06
N SER A 119 2.34 12.23 2.82
CA SER A 119 2.80 13.48 3.44
C SER A 119 2.07 14.67 2.81
N PRO A 120 1.59 15.64 3.62
CA PRO A 120 0.96 16.84 3.07
C PRO A 120 1.92 17.71 2.26
N LYS A 121 3.22 17.45 2.34
CA LYS A 121 4.24 18.18 1.56
C LYS A 121 4.39 17.66 0.13
N ASP A 122 3.87 16.45 -0.15
CA ASP A 122 3.97 15.87 -1.48
C ASP A 122 3.01 16.56 -2.44
N ASP A 123 3.50 16.77 -3.65
CA ASP A 123 2.71 17.34 -4.73
C ASP A 123 1.55 16.40 -5.08
N VAL A 124 0.34 16.95 -5.16
CA VAL A 124 -0.88 16.20 -5.49
C VAL A 124 -0.72 15.43 -6.81
N GLU A 125 -0.09 16.06 -7.82
CA GLU A 125 0.09 15.40 -9.12
C GLU A 125 1.02 14.19 -9.01
N LYS A 126 2.06 14.29 -8.19
CA LYS A 126 2.98 13.15 -7.94
C LYS A 126 2.27 12.03 -7.22
N VAL A 127 1.43 12.35 -6.25
CA VAL A 127 0.65 11.37 -5.50
C VAL A 127 -0.33 10.65 -6.43
N GLU A 128 -1.05 11.39 -7.25
CA GLU A 128 -1.98 10.80 -8.22
C GLU A 128 -1.25 9.90 -9.23
N SER A 129 -0.08 10.34 -9.70
CA SER A 129 0.76 9.54 -10.58
C SER A 129 1.22 8.25 -9.92
N LEU A 130 1.63 8.32 -8.66
CA LEU A 130 2.04 7.15 -7.89
C LEU A 130 0.88 6.16 -7.72
N LEU A 131 -0.28 6.66 -7.33
CA LEU A 131 -1.48 5.81 -7.17
C LEU A 131 -1.84 5.13 -8.47
N LYS A 132 -1.80 5.85 -9.58
CA LYS A 132 -2.09 5.31 -10.89
C LYS A 132 -1.08 4.21 -11.28
N SER A 133 0.20 4.45 -11.05
CA SER A 133 1.25 3.47 -11.33
C SER A 133 1.10 2.23 -10.46
N LEU A 134 0.77 2.40 -9.18
CA LEU A 134 0.51 1.30 -8.26
C LEU A 134 -0.67 0.44 -8.72
N THR A 135 -1.74 1.05 -9.20
CA THR A 135 -2.90 0.28 -9.70
C THR A 135 -2.51 -0.57 -10.90
N ILE A 136 -1.66 -0.06 -11.77
CA ILE A 136 -1.17 -0.83 -12.92
C ILE A 136 -0.31 -2.01 -12.46
N VAL A 137 0.66 -1.76 -11.59
CA VAL A 137 1.58 -2.80 -11.12
C VAL A 137 0.85 -3.85 -10.30
N LEU A 138 -0.03 -3.43 -9.40
CA LEU A 138 -0.79 -4.34 -8.53
C LEU A 138 -1.99 -5.00 -9.22
N SER A 139 -2.15 -4.81 -10.52
CA SER A 139 -3.10 -5.56 -11.34
C SER A 139 -2.42 -6.72 -12.08
N ASN A 140 -1.14 -6.95 -11.84
CA ASN A 140 -0.41 -8.06 -12.42
C ASN A 140 -0.73 -9.34 -11.62
N VAL A 141 -1.43 -10.27 -12.26
CA VAL A 141 -1.91 -11.51 -11.63
C VAL A 141 -0.76 -12.38 -11.10
N ASP A 142 0.32 -12.48 -11.86
CA ASP A 142 1.47 -13.30 -11.45
C ASP A 142 2.14 -12.73 -10.21
N LEU A 143 2.26 -11.41 -10.14
CA LEU A 143 2.80 -10.71 -8.98
C LEU A 143 1.92 -10.94 -7.75
N LEU A 144 0.61 -10.80 -7.91
CA LEU A 144 -0.35 -11.00 -6.81
C LEU A 144 -0.31 -12.44 -6.31
N ASN A 145 -0.25 -13.40 -7.23
CA ASN A 145 -0.14 -14.81 -6.85
C ASN A 145 1.16 -15.09 -6.09
N ALA A 146 2.27 -14.48 -6.52
CA ALA A 146 3.54 -14.59 -5.81
C ALA A 146 3.45 -14.04 -4.39
N LEU A 147 2.80 -12.90 -4.19
CA LEU A 147 2.56 -12.34 -2.86
C LEU A 147 1.75 -13.30 -1.98
N ARG A 148 0.67 -13.83 -2.51
CA ARG A 148 -0.21 -14.75 -1.78
C ARG A 148 0.51 -16.02 -1.37
N LEU A 149 1.30 -16.58 -2.27
CA LEU A 149 2.08 -17.78 -1.98
C LEU A 149 3.20 -17.55 -0.97
N SER A 150 3.68 -16.32 -0.89
CA SER A 150 4.82 -15.96 -0.03
C SER A 150 4.41 -15.32 1.31
N LYS A 151 3.13 -15.29 1.62
CA LYS A 151 2.62 -14.53 2.78
C LYS A 151 3.22 -14.97 4.12
N ASN A 152 3.65 -16.22 4.24
CA ASN A 152 4.28 -16.75 5.46
C ASN A 152 5.80 -16.56 5.49
N GLU A 153 6.38 -16.00 4.43
CA GLU A 153 7.83 -15.86 4.28
C GLU A 153 8.19 -14.40 4.01
N LYS A 154 8.41 -13.65 5.07
CA LYS A 154 8.67 -12.20 4.99
C LYS A 154 9.78 -11.86 4.00
N HIS A 155 10.84 -12.64 3.97
CA HIS A 155 11.96 -12.41 3.07
C HIS A 155 11.53 -12.46 1.59
N LYS A 156 10.66 -13.40 1.24
CA LYS A 156 10.13 -13.50 -0.12
C LYS A 156 9.22 -12.33 -0.46
N VAL A 157 8.42 -11.87 0.50
CA VAL A 157 7.59 -10.67 0.33
C VAL A 157 8.47 -9.46 0.08
N GLU A 158 9.55 -9.29 0.82
CA GLU A 158 10.51 -8.20 0.61
C GLU A 158 11.11 -8.24 -0.80
N THR A 159 11.45 -9.44 -1.30
CA THR A 159 11.96 -9.61 -2.67
C THR A 159 10.93 -9.15 -3.71
N ILE A 160 9.66 -9.50 -3.49
CA ILE A 160 8.58 -9.07 -4.39
C ILE A 160 8.38 -7.56 -4.33
N LEU A 161 8.50 -6.95 -3.14
CA LEU A 161 8.45 -5.49 -3.01
C LEU A 161 9.54 -4.82 -3.84
N ASN A 162 10.75 -5.40 -3.87
CA ASN A 162 11.80 -4.88 -4.73
C ASN A 162 11.45 -4.97 -6.21
N GLN A 163 10.75 -6.02 -6.61
CA GLN A 163 10.26 -6.16 -7.99
C GLN A 163 9.20 -5.10 -8.30
N ILE A 164 8.31 -4.83 -7.35
CA ILE A 164 7.30 -3.78 -7.50
C ILE A 164 7.99 -2.44 -7.73
N ASP A 165 9.02 -2.16 -6.94
CA ASP A 165 9.81 -0.93 -7.07
C ASP A 165 10.42 -0.78 -8.47
N LEU A 166 11.01 -1.86 -8.98
CA LEU A 166 11.57 -1.87 -10.34
C LEU A 166 10.49 -1.66 -11.40
N LEU A 167 9.31 -2.23 -11.22
CA LEU A 167 8.21 -2.06 -12.16
C LEU A 167 7.66 -0.63 -12.15
N LEU A 168 7.63 0.01 -10.97
CA LEU A 168 7.22 1.41 -10.87
C LEU A 168 8.15 2.35 -11.63
N ASP A 169 9.43 2.00 -11.75
CA ASP A 169 10.40 2.78 -12.54
C ASP A 169 10.04 2.83 -14.04
N HIS A 170 9.27 1.87 -14.53
CA HIS A 170 8.98 1.70 -15.95
C HIS A 170 7.53 2.03 -16.34
N VAL A 171 6.75 2.53 -15.40
CA VAL A 171 5.33 2.85 -15.65
C VAL A 171 5.06 4.33 -15.85
#